data_4933ff4f9ce0bb84910738a151d8c93b
#
_entry.id   4933ff4f9ce0bb84910738a151d8c93b
#
_cell.length_a   1.000
_cell.length_b   1.000
_cell.length_c   1.000
_cell.angle_alpha   90.00
_cell.angle_beta   90.00
_cell.angle_gamma   90.00
#
_symmetry.space_group_name_H-M   'P 1'
#
loop_
_entity.id
_entity.type
_entity.pdbx_description
1 polymer ?
#
loop_
_entity_poly.entity_id
_entity_poly.type
_entity_poly.pdbx_seq_one_letter_code
_entity_poly.pdbx_strand_id
1 'polypeptide(L)'
;MGSEEFMKQQIKDKISAGFNCIKMKIGAIDFETEIELLKSIRNEFSADEIELRVDANGAFNPKNALNKLQRLSKLGIHSIEQPIKQGQVDEMANLCLKTPLPIALDEELIGVFSSYKRKQLLTTISPQYIILKPSLIGGFAGSKEWVKFAEEINCKWWITSALESNIGLNAIAQFTHSLKNDLPQGLGTGGLFTNNFDSPLEVKKGNLGYNPNLKWNFNLS
;
A
#
# COMPACT_ATOMS: atom_id res chain seq x y z
N MET A 1 2.28 15.99 -7.25
CA MET A 1 2.93 15.06 -8.18
C MET A 1 4.00 15.82 -8.94
N GLY A 2 5.13 15.18 -9.25
CA GLY A 2 6.20 15.78 -10.03
C GLY A 2 5.99 15.58 -11.54
N SER A 3 6.91 16.14 -12.35
CA SER A 3 6.98 15.85 -13.78
C SER A 3 7.27 14.37 -14.04
N GLU A 4 7.05 13.90 -15.27
CA GLU A 4 7.38 12.54 -15.69
C GLU A 4 8.84 12.18 -15.39
N GLU A 5 9.76 13.08 -15.74
CA GLU A 5 11.20 12.91 -15.48
C GLU A 5 11.50 12.77 -13.99
N PHE A 6 10.88 13.61 -13.16
CA PHE A 6 11.04 13.53 -11.72
C PHE A 6 10.56 12.18 -11.16
N MET A 7 9.39 11.69 -11.61
CA MET A 7 8.87 10.39 -11.16
C MET A 7 9.76 9.22 -11.62
N LYS A 8 10.24 9.25 -12.88
CA LYS A 8 11.21 8.25 -13.38
C LYS A 8 12.51 8.27 -12.59
N GLN A 9 13.03 9.46 -12.27
CA GLN A 9 14.24 9.56 -11.46
C GLN A 9 14.03 8.97 -10.06
N GLN A 10 12.89 9.27 -9.41
CA GLN A 10 12.57 8.67 -8.11
C GLN A 10 12.51 7.12 -8.19
N ILE A 11 11.96 6.56 -9.26
CA ILE A 11 11.93 5.10 -9.45
C ILE A 11 13.34 4.55 -9.58
N LYS A 12 14.19 5.17 -10.41
CA LYS A 12 15.62 4.79 -10.55
C LYS A 12 16.34 4.81 -9.20
N ASP A 13 16.15 5.87 -8.43
CA ASP A 13 16.76 6.02 -7.11
C ASP A 13 16.30 4.90 -6.16
N LYS A 14 15.00 4.55 -6.18
CA LYS A 14 14.46 3.45 -5.36
C LYS A 14 15.00 2.09 -5.81
N ILE A 15 15.06 1.82 -7.11
CA ILE A 15 15.65 0.58 -7.65
C ILE A 15 17.13 0.49 -7.25
N SER A 16 17.89 1.58 -7.40
CA SER A 16 19.30 1.65 -7.01
C SER A 16 19.49 1.44 -5.50
N ALA A 17 18.51 1.86 -4.69
CA ALA A 17 18.45 1.59 -3.24
C ALA A 17 18.01 0.15 -2.92
N GLY A 18 17.69 -0.67 -3.93
CA GLY A 18 17.35 -2.09 -3.80
C GLY A 18 15.86 -2.39 -3.60
N PHE A 19 14.98 -1.41 -3.80
CA PHE A 19 13.53 -1.67 -3.79
C PHE A 19 13.09 -2.33 -5.09
N ASN A 20 12.28 -3.37 -4.98
CA ASN A 20 11.68 -4.09 -6.10
C ASN A 20 10.14 -3.94 -6.17
N CYS A 21 9.54 -3.22 -5.23
CA CYS A 21 8.13 -2.88 -5.23
C CYS A 21 7.96 -1.36 -5.11
N ILE A 22 7.30 -0.77 -6.09
CA ILE A 22 7.06 0.67 -6.19
C ILE A 22 5.57 0.94 -6.20
N LYS A 23 5.11 1.83 -5.31
CA LYS A 23 3.72 2.31 -5.31
C LYS A 23 3.64 3.73 -5.84
N MET A 24 2.78 3.96 -6.82
CA MET A 24 2.55 5.25 -7.44
C MET A 24 1.11 5.73 -7.22
N LYS A 25 0.93 6.99 -6.81
CA LYS A 25 -0.40 7.59 -6.71
C LYS A 25 -0.93 8.00 -8.07
N ILE A 26 -2.22 7.71 -8.29
CA ILE A 26 -2.98 8.06 -9.50
C ILE A 26 -4.33 8.68 -9.11
N GLY A 27 -5.08 9.19 -10.11
CA GLY A 27 -6.40 9.76 -9.90
C GLY A 27 -6.42 11.27 -9.62
N ALA A 28 -5.27 11.95 -9.66
CA ALA A 28 -5.18 13.38 -9.40
C ALA A 28 -4.99 14.24 -10.67
N ILE A 29 -4.62 13.63 -11.78
CA ILE A 29 -4.48 14.28 -13.09
C ILE A 29 -5.33 13.56 -14.13
N ASP A 30 -5.33 14.03 -15.37
CA ASP A 30 -6.06 13.37 -16.46
C ASP A 30 -5.64 11.90 -16.61
N PHE A 31 -6.61 11.02 -16.75
CA PHE A 31 -6.38 9.57 -16.76
C PHE A 31 -5.56 9.10 -17.96
N GLU A 32 -5.68 9.76 -19.12
CA GLU A 32 -4.87 9.43 -20.29
C GLU A 32 -3.39 9.76 -20.03
N THR A 33 -3.14 10.88 -19.39
CA THR A 33 -1.79 11.26 -18.96
C THR A 33 -1.21 10.25 -17.96
N GLU A 34 -2.01 9.75 -17.03
CA GLU A 34 -1.58 8.69 -16.08
C GLU A 34 -1.24 7.38 -16.82
N ILE A 35 -2.06 6.98 -17.78
CA ILE A 35 -1.81 5.79 -18.61
C ILE A 35 -0.51 5.92 -19.39
N GLU A 36 -0.26 7.07 -20.04
CA GLU A 36 0.99 7.28 -20.79
C GLU A 36 2.23 7.27 -19.89
N LEU A 37 2.12 7.86 -18.70
CA LEU A 37 3.18 7.80 -17.71
C LEU A 37 3.47 6.36 -17.26
N LEU A 38 2.43 5.58 -16.93
CA LEU A 38 2.58 4.18 -16.53
C LEU A 38 3.18 3.33 -17.67
N LYS A 39 2.78 3.56 -18.92
CA LYS A 39 3.39 2.92 -20.09
C LYS A 39 4.87 3.27 -20.21
N SER A 40 5.22 4.55 -20.06
CA SER A 40 6.60 5.02 -20.10
C SER A 40 7.46 4.38 -19.01
N ILE A 41 6.92 4.23 -17.79
CA ILE A 41 7.58 3.52 -16.70
C ILE A 41 7.78 2.03 -17.07
N ARG A 42 6.75 1.37 -17.61
CA ARG A 42 6.84 -0.05 -18.00
C ARG A 42 7.75 -0.33 -19.18
N ASN A 43 7.90 0.62 -20.09
CA ASN A 43 8.87 0.52 -21.17
C ASN A 43 10.32 0.58 -20.66
N GLU A 44 10.57 1.26 -19.55
CA GLU A 44 11.89 1.38 -18.95
C GLU A 44 12.16 0.29 -17.87
N PHE A 45 11.12 -0.14 -17.16
CA PHE A 45 11.20 -1.13 -16.08
C PHE A 45 10.14 -2.21 -16.30
N SER A 46 10.56 -3.39 -16.68
CA SER A 46 9.66 -4.53 -16.92
C SER A 46 8.92 -4.98 -15.66
N ALA A 47 7.90 -5.81 -15.80
CA ALA A 47 7.18 -6.40 -14.69
C ALA A 47 8.03 -7.43 -13.91
N ASP A 48 9.08 -7.97 -14.53
CA ASP A 48 10.01 -8.90 -13.89
C ASP A 48 11.07 -8.16 -13.04
N GLU A 49 11.35 -6.88 -13.37
CA GLU A 49 12.30 -6.06 -12.61
C GLU A 49 11.65 -5.40 -11.40
N ILE A 50 10.44 -4.87 -11.55
CA ILE A 50 9.74 -4.20 -10.45
C ILE A 50 8.25 -4.60 -10.38
N GLU A 51 7.79 -4.87 -9.17
CA GLU A 51 6.37 -4.89 -8.85
C GLU A 51 5.85 -3.45 -8.79
N LEU A 52 4.90 -3.09 -9.68
CA LEU A 52 4.28 -1.78 -9.69
C LEU A 52 2.86 -1.85 -9.11
N ARG A 53 2.62 -1.14 -8.03
CA ARG A 53 1.30 -0.92 -7.43
C ARG A 53 0.84 0.50 -7.71
N VAL A 54 -0.45 0.71 -7.83
CA VAL A 54 -1.03 2.05 -7.96
C VAL A 54 -2.04 2.32 -6.85
N ASP A 55 -2.19 3.58 -6.47
CA ASP A 55 -3.06 4.01 -5.38
C ASP A 55 -3.92 5.18 -5.86
N ALA A 56 -5.23 4.96 -5.96
CA ALA A 56 -6.19 5.94 -6.43
C ALA A 56 -6.84 6.76 -5.30
N ASN A 57 -6.66 6.38 -4.02
CA ASN A 57 -7.27 7.04 -2.85
C ASN A 57 -8.77 7.39 -3.06
N GLY A 58 -9.53 6.49 -3.69
CA GLY A 58 -10.95 6.67 -3.93
C GLY A 58 -11.33 7.64 -5.04
N ALA A 59 -10.39 8.01 -5.92
CA ALA A 59 -10.62 9.07 -6.91
C ALA A 59 -11.53 8.68 -8.08
N PHE A 60 -11.73 7.38 -8.34
CA PHE A 60 -12.52 6.97 -9.49
C PHE A 60 -14.03 7.00 -9.22
N ASN A 61 -14.79 7.46 -10.21
CA ASN A 61 -16.24 7.34 -10.15
C ASN A 61 -16.66 5.88 -10.39
N PRO A 62 -17.54 5.27 -9.57
CA PRO A 62 -17.97 3.89 -9.74
C PRO A 62 -18.48 3.53 -11.14
N LYS A 63 -19.13 4.48 -11.83
CA LYS A 63 -19.70 4.26 -13.17
C LYS A 63 -18.64 3.95 -14.23
N ASN A 64 -17.42 4.46 -14.08
CA ASN A 64 -16.34 4.25 -15.05
C ASN A 64 -15.11 3.52 -14.47
N ALA A 65 -15.12 3.19 -13.17
CA ALA A 65 -14.01 2.56 -12.49
C ALA A 65 -13.60 1.24 -13.16
N LEU A 66 -14.54 0.35 -13.48
CA LEU A 66 -14.24 -0.92 -14.13
C LEU A 66 -13.50 -0.75 -15.47
N ASN A 67 -13.90 0.21 -16.30
CA ASN A 67 -13.22 0.51 -17.56
C ASN A 67 -11.77 0.97 -17.32
N LYS A 68 -11.55 1.83 -16.33
CA LYS A 68 -10.21 2.28 -15.94
C LYS A 68 -9.36 1.09 -15.46
N LEU A 69 -9.91 0.22 -14.61
CA LEU A 69 -9.21 -0.99 -14.13
C LEU A 69 -8.83 -1.93 -15.27
N GLN A 70 -9.72 -2.13 -16.26
CA GLN A 70 -9.43 -2.91 -17.46
C GLN A 70 -8.29 -2.33 -18.30
N ARG A 71 -8.14 -1.03 -18.34
CA ARG A 71 -7.04 -0.37 -19.06
C ARG A 71 -5.74 -0.46 -18.28
N LEU A 72 -5.77 -0.23 -16.97
CA LEU A 72 -4.62 -0.37 -16.08
C LEU A 72 -4.08 -1.81 -16.05
N SER A 73 -4.96 -2.82 -16.08
CA SER A 73 -4.53 -4.23 -16.05
C SER A 73 -3.63 -4.63 -17.21
N LYS A 74 -3.71 -3.92 -18.34
CA LYS A 74 -2.88 -4.17 -19.54
C LYS A 74 -1.42 -3.69 -19.37
N LEU A 75 -1.12 -3.00 -18.28
CA LEU A 75 0.20 -2.41 -18.03
C LEU A 75 1.05 -3.23 -17.04
N GLY A 76 0.68 -4.48 -16.75
CA GLY A 76 1.44 -5.32 -15.82
C GLY A 76 1.46 -4.79 -14.39
N ILE A 77 0.42 -4.07 -13.97
CA ILE A 77 0.28 -3.55 -12.61
C ILE A 77 -0.17 -4.69 -11.69
N HIS A 78 0.47 -4.82 -10.52
CA HIS A 78 0.16 -5.85 -9.54
C HIS A 78 -1.22 -5.65 -8.92
N SER A 79 -1.51 -4.45 -8.46
CA SER A 79 -2.77 -4.13 -7.77
C SER A 79 -3.06 -2.64 -7.76
N ILE A 80 -4.34 -2.30 -7.56
CA ILE A 80 -4.79 -0.93 -7.31
C ILE A 80 -5.33 -0.81 -5.88
N GLU A 81 -4.84 0.18 -5.15
CA GLU A 81 -5.32 0.56 -3.83
C GLU A 81 -6.51 1.49 -3.96
N GLN A 82 -7.60 1.20 -3.24
CA GLN A 82 -8.81 1.97 -3.07
C GLN A 82 -9.28 2.72 -4.35
N PRO A 83 -9.78 2.01 -5.38
CA PRO A 83 -10.13 2.65 -6.66
C PRO A 83 -11.28 3.64 -6.55
N ILE A 84 -12.32 3.35 -5.77
CA ILE A 84 -13.46 4.23 -5.51
C ILE A 84 -13.50 4.65 -4.05
N LYS A 85 -14.21 5.75 -3.75
CA LYS A 85 -14.33 6.30 -2.41
C LYS A 85 -14.93 5.28 -1.44
N GLN A 86 -14.37 5.22 -0.23
CA GLN A 86 -14.85 4.33 0.84
C GLN A 86 -16.32 4.52 1.18
N GLY A 87 -16.95 3.47 1.70
CA GLY A 87 -18.37 3.44 2.08
C GLY A 87 -19.33 3.09 0.93
N GLN A 88 -18.81 2.82 -0.28
CA GLN A 88 -19.59 2.34 -1.43
C GLN A 88 -19.44 0.82 -1.54
N VAL A 89 -19.92 0.10 -0.52
CA VAL A 89 -19.65 -1.34 -0.31
C VAL A 89 -20.12 -2.20 -1.48
N ASP A 90 -21.34 -1.96 -1.97
CA ASP A 90 -21.93 -2.75 -3.06
C ASP A 90 -21.20 -2.50 -4.39
N GLU A 91 -20.85 -1.24 -4.68
CA GLU A 91 -20.06 -0.89 -5.86
C GLU A 91 -18.65 -1.47 -5.80
N MET A 92 -18.02 -1.43 -4.63
CA MET A 92 -16.68 -2.03 -4.44
C MET A 92 -16.74 -3.56 -4.58
N ALA A 93 -17.76 -4.22 -4.03
CA ALA A 93 -17.97 -5.65 -4.17
C ALA A 93 -18.17 -6.03 -5.66
N ASN A 94 -18.98 -5.27 -6.39
CA ASN A 94 -19.16 -5.48 -7.83
C ASN A 94 -17.86 -5.26 -8.64
N LEU A 95 -17.04 -4.29 -8.25
CA LEU A 95 -15.72 -4.10 -8.85
C LEU A 95 -14.80 -5.27 -8.55
N CYS A 96 -14.69 -5.71 -7.30
CA CYS A 96 -13.84 -6.85 -6.90
C CYS A 96 -14.22 -8.14 -7.62
N LEU A 97 -15.52 -8.34 -7.89
CA LEU A 97 -16.00 -9.50 -8.63
C LEU A 97 -15.62 -9.48 -10.13
N LYS A 98 -15.56 -8.29 -10.75
CA LYS A 98 -15.44 -8.14 -12.21
C LYS A 98 -14.07 -7.67 -12.69
N THR A 99 -13.24 -7.19 -11.80
CA THR A 99 -11.98 -6.54 -12.17
C THR A 99 -10.94 -7.54 -12.68
N PRO A 100 -10.22 -7.24 -13.77
CA PRO A 100 -9.02 -7.97 -14.16
C PRO A 100 -7.76 -7.50 -13.40
N LEU A 101 -7.83 -6.33 -12.72
CA LEU A 101 -6.74 -5.77 -11.90
C LEU A 101 -7.08 -5.97 -10.42
N PRO A 102 -6.28 -6.72 -9.65
CA PRO A 102 -6.55 -6.96 -8.23
C PRO A 102 -6.71 -5.67 -7.43
N ILE A 103 -7.74 -5.62 -6.56
CA ILE A 103 -8.03 -4.48 -5.70
C ILE A 103 -7.49 -4.73 -4.30
N ALA A 104 -6.86 -3.71 -3.71
CA ALA A 104 -6.43 -3.65 -2.33
C ALA A 104 -7.25 -2.58 -1.58
N LEU A 105 -7.93 -2.96 -0.50
CA LEU A 105 -8.66 -2.01 0.34
C LEU A 105 -7.74 -1.38 1.38
N ASP A 106 -7.82 -0.07 1.55
CA ASP A 106 -7.14 0.71 2.59
C ASP A 106 -8.16 1.53 3.40
N GLU A 107 -8.65 2.63 2.86
CA GLU A 107 -9.56 3.55 3.55
C GLU A 107 -10.87 2.88 3.98
N GLU A 108 -11.27 1.82 3.30
CA GLU A 108 -12.45 1.03 3.65
C GLU A 108 -12.36 0.39 5.04
N LEU A 109 -11.15 0.11 5.53
CA LEU A 109 -10.90 -0.56 6.80
C LEU A 109 -10.84 0.41 7.99
N ILE A 110 -10.56 1.70 7.71
CA ILE A 110 -10.31 2.72 8.74
C ILE A 110 -11.60 2.99 9.51
N GLY A 111 -11.50 2.94 10.87
CA GLY A 111 -12.64 3.19 11.73
C GLY A 111 -13.58 1.98 11.95
N VAL A 112 -13.31 0.84 11.32
CA VAL A 112 -14.10 -0.40 11.53
C VAL A 112 -13.50 -1.19 12.69
N PHE A 113 -14.00 -0.95 13.90
CA PHE A 113 -13.46 -1.56 15.13
C PHE A 113 -14.23 -2.79 15.62
N SER A 114 -15.48 -2.97 15.19
CA SER A 114 -16.29 -4.14 15.57
C SER A 114 -15.84 -5.39 14.80
N SER A 115 -15.55 -6.47 15.50
CA SER A 115 -15.20 -7.77 14.92
C SER A 115 -16.24 -8.26 13.91
N TYR A 116 -17.51 -8.16 14.26
CA TYR A 116 -18.62 -8.51 13.37
C TYR A 116 -18.59 -7.68 12.07
N LYS A 117 -18.43 -6.35 12.19
CA LYS A 117 -18.37 -5.46 11.01
C LYS A 117 -17.16 -5.71 10.15
N ARG A 118 -15.99 -6.00 10.72
CA ARG A 118 -14.78 -6.39 9.97
C ARG A 118 -15.04 -7.61 9.09
N LYS A 119 -15.57 -8.68 9.72
CA LYS A 119 -15.88 -9.91 9.00
C LYS A 119 -16.95 -9.66 7.92
N GLN A 120 -18.02 -8.97 8.26
CA GLN A 120 -19.09 -8.62 7.32
C GLN A 120 -18.54 -7.83 6.12
N LEU A 121 -17.73 -6.80 6.35
CA LEU A 121 -17.15 -5.98 5.30
C LEU A 121 -16.31 -6.82 4.31
N LEU A 122 -15.39 -7.62 4.82
CA LEU A 122 -14.54 -8.47 3.98
C LEU A 122 -15.34 -9.52 3.22
N THR A 123 -16.30 -10.17 3.86
CA THR A 123 -17.12 -11.18 3.17
C THR A 123 -18.04 -10.59 2.13
N THR A 124 -18.50 -9.34 2.32
CA THR A 124 -19.35 -8.65 1.34
C THR A 124 -18.54 -8.18 0.14
N ILE A 125 -17.41 -7.51 0.36
CA ILE A 125 -16.61 -6.94 -0.73
C ILE A 125 -15.77 -8.02 -1.43
N SER A 126 -15.25 -8.99 -0.67
CA SER A 126 -14.37 -10.06 -1.16
C SER A 126 -13.18 -9.54 -2.01
N PRO A 127 -12.35 -8.63 -1.46
CA PRO A 127 -11.23 -8.05 -2.18
C PRO A 127 -10.10 -9.07 -2.36
N GLN A 128 -9.19 -8.82 -3.31
CA GLN A 128 -8.00 -9.64 -3.51
C GLN A 128 -6.91 -9.35 -2.46
N TYR A 129 -6.86 -8.11 -1.98
CA TYR A 129 -5.90 -7.66 -0.97
C TYR A 129 -6.53 -6.69 0.02
N ILE A 130 -5.96 -6.63 1.22
CA ILE A 130 -6.17 -5.54 2.18
C ILE A 130 -4.84 -4.95 2.63
N ILE A 131 -4.86 -3.64 2.94
CA ILE A 131 -3.72 -2.88 3.44
C ILE A 131 -3.98 -2.54 4.89
N LEU A 132 -3.08 -2.94 5.76
CA LEU A 132 -3.25 -2.80 7.19
C LEU A 132 -2.39 -1.65 7.72
N LYS A 133 -3.02 -0.63 8.29
CA LYS A 133 -2.38 0.47 9.01
C LYS A 133 -2.69 0.32 10.51
N PRO A 134 -1.84 -0.38 11.30
CA PRO A 134 -2.18 -0.71 12.70
C PRO A 134 -2.67 0.48 13.51
N SER A 135 -2.09 1.66 13.32
CA SER A 135 -2.49 2.89 14.03
C SER A 135 -3.94 3.32 13.75
N LEU A 136 -4.56 2.89 12.65
CA LEU A 136 -5.88 3.34 12.20
C LEU A 136 -6.98 2.27 12.29
N ILE A 137 -6.62 1.00 12.51
CA ILE A 137 -7.53 -0.15 12.40
C ILE A 137 -7.68 -0.95 13.70
N GLY A 138 -7.28 -0.36 14.84
CA GLY A 138 -7.43 -0.98 16.17
C GLY A 138 -6.16 -1.61 16.72
N GLY A 139 -4.99 -1.08 16.34
CA GLY A 139 -3.68 -1.52 16.85
C GLY A 139 -3.32 -2.92 16.37
N PHE A 140 -2.41 -3.57 17.08
CA PHE A 140 -1.95 -4.92 16.73
C PHE A 140 -3.03 -5.98 16.90
N ALA A 141 -3.90 -5.84 17.91
CA ALA A 141 -5.03 -6.75 18.10
C ALA A 141 -6.01 -6.68 16.92
N GLY A 142 -6.41 -5.46 16.53
CA GLY A 142 -7.27 -5.25 15.37
C GLY A 142 -6.63 -5.74 14.08
N SER A 143 -5.34 -5.50 13.88
CA SER A 143 -4.62 -5.99 12.69
C SER A 143 -4.60 -7.52 12.62
N LYS A 144 -4.35 -8.23 13.73
CA LYS A 144 -4.42 -9.70 13.77
C LYS A 144 -5.81 -10.24 13.42
N GLU A 145 -6.85 -9.55 13.86
CA GLU A 145 -8.22 -9.93 13.55
C GLU A 145 -8.55 -9.72 12.06
N TRP A 146 -8.12 -8.60 11.46
CA TRP A 146 -8.21 -8.37 10.03
C TRP A 146 -7.48 -9.45 9.23
N VAL A 147 -6.25 -9.80 9.61
CA VAL A 147 -5.48 -10.89 8.99
C VAL A 147 -6.26 -12.20 9.03
N LYS A 148 -6.76 -12.59 10.20
CA LYS A 148 -7.56 -13.81 10.35
C LYS A 148 -8.75 -13.85 9.38
N PHE A 149 -9.54 -12.78 9.31
CA PHE A 149 -10.71 -12.73 8.44
C PHE A 149 -10.35 -12.68 6.95
N ALA A 150 -9.24 -12.03 6.60
CA ALA A 150 -8.73 -12.03 5.23
C ALA A 150 -8.33 -13.45 4.79
N GLU A 151 -7.60 -14.17 5.63
CA GLU A 151 -7.18 -15.55 5.36
C GLU A 151 -8.37 -16.52 5.24
N GLU A 152 -9.44 -16.33 6.01
CA GLU A 152 -10.69 -17.11 5.90
C GLU A 152 -11.33 -17.02 4.50
N ILE A 153 -11.09 -15.95 3.74
CA ILE A 153 -11.64 -15.73 2.38
C ILE A 153 -10.57 -15.75 1.28
N ASN A 154 -9.35 -16.22 1.58
CA ASN A 154 -8.20 -16.20 0.67
C ASN A 154 -7.81 -14.78 0.19
N CYS A 155 -8.14 -13.74 0.93
CA CYS A 155 -7.68 -12.39 0.69
C CYS A 155 -6.26 -12.22 1.25
N LYS A 156 -5.33 -11.76 0.42
CA LYS A 156 -3.96 -11.48 0.86
C LYS A 156 -3.89 -10.12 1.54
N TRP A 157 -2.77 -9.84 2.22
CA TRP A 157 -2.62 -8.60 2.97
C TRP A 157 -1.16 -8.17 3.07
N TRP A 158 -0.94 -6.89 3.28
CA TRP A 158 0.35 -6.34 3.72
C TRP A 158 0.12 -5.20 4.71
N ILE A 159 1.17 -4.90 5.48
CA ILE A 159 1.16 -3.80 6.44
C ILE A 159 1.89 -2.60 5.86
N THR A 160 1.37 -1.42 6.13
CA THR A 160 2.01 -0.15 5.83
C THR A 160 1.97 0.79 7.03
N SER A 161 2.90 1.71 7.08
CA SER A 161 2.90 2.82 8.03
C SER A 161 1.76 3.81 7.70
N ALA A 162 1.17 4.40 8.74
CA ALA A 162 0.33 5.58 8.63
C ALA A 162 1.13 6.87 8.88
N LEU A 163 2.44 6.85 8.57
CA LEU A 163 3.42 7.93 8.76
C LEU A 163 3.72 8.20 10.24
N GLU A 164 3.87 7.16 11.02
CA GLU A 164 4.31 7.25 12.41
C GLU A 164 5.76 7.73 12.51
N SER A 165 6.12 8.29 13.67
CA SER A 165 7.52 8.52 14.04
C SER A 165 8.29 7.19 14.09
N ASN A 166 9.61 7.26 14.13
CA ASN A 166 10.46 6.07 14.23
C ASN A 166 10.10 5.17 15.44
N ILE A 167 9.53 5.73 16.51
CA ILE A 167 9.06 4.95 17.67
C ILE A 167 7.90 4.04 17.28
N GLY A 168 6.86 4.61 16.67
CA GLY A 168 5.71 3.86 16.19
C GLY A 168 6.06 2.91 15.04
N LEU A 169 6.89 3.36 14.11
CA LEU A 169 7.37 2.55 13.00
C LEU A 169 8.14 1.31 13.49
N ASN A 170 8.99 1.45 14.51
CA ASN A 170 9.71 0.32 15.09
C ASN A 170 8.75 -0.73 15.69
N ALA A 171 7.72 -0.30 16.41
CA ALA A 171 6.72 -1.22 16.96
C ALA A 171 5.95 -1.95 15.85
N ILE A 172 5.56 -1.24 14.79
CA ILE A 172 4.86 -1.81 13.63
C ILE A 172 5.78 -2.77 12.87
N ALA A 173 7.05 -2.43 12.67
CA ALA A 173 8.02 -3.28 11.98
C ALA A 173 8.24 -4.62 12.70
N GLN A 174 8.41 -4.60 14.03
CA GLN A 174 8.53 -5.82 14.83
C GLN A 174 7.26 -6.67 14.77
N PHE A 175 6.10 -6.03 14.89
CA PHE A 175 4.81 -6.70 14.73
C PHE A 175 4.68 -7.36 13.35
N THR A 176 4.97 -6.62 12.28
CA THR A 176 4.92 -7.13 10.91
C THR A 176 5.84 -8.33 10.71
N HIS A 177 7.07 -8.25 11.20
CA HIS A 177 8.03 -9.35 11.13
C HIS A 177 7.50 -10.62 11.84
N SER A 178 6.79 -10.46 12.96
CA SER A 178 6.21 -11.60 13.70
C SER A 178 5.13 -12.35 12.94
N LEU A 179 4.50 -11.73 11.94
CA LEU A 179 3.40 -12.32 11.15
C LEU A 179 3.89 -13.16 9.95
N LYS A 180 5.19 -13.11 9.62
CA LYS A 180 5.83 -13.92 8.57
C LYS A 180 5.13 -13.84 7.21
N ASN A 181 4.85 -12.64 6.73
CA ASN A 181 4.26 -12.41 5.40
C ASN A 181 5.37 -12.07 4.40
N ASP A 182 5.42 -12.78 3.28
CA ASP A 182 6.46 -12.65 2.25
C ASP A 182 6.19 -11.51 1.24
N LEU A 183 5.00 -10.90 1.26
CA LEU A 183 4.70 -9.76 0.39
C LEU A 183 5.50 -8.52 0.79
N PRO A 184 5.89 -7.67 -0.17
CA PRO A 184 6.51 -6.38 0.12
C PRO A 184 5.61 -5.53 1.03
N GLN A 185 6.19 -5.04 2.14
CA GLN A 185 5.52 -4.23 3.15
C GLN A 185 5.80 -2.75 2.95
N GLY A 186 4.90 -1.87 3.36
CA GLY A 186 5.03 -0.42 3.19
C GLY A 186 5.64 0.29 4.41
N LEU A 187 6.84 -0.11 4.87
CA LEU A 187 7.44 0.34 6.12
C LEU A 187 8.69 1.24 5.96
N GLY A 188 9.05 1.60 4.75
CA GLY A 188 10.24 2.43 4.47
C GLY A 188 10.02 3.93 4.68
N THR A 189 9.22 4.36 5.66
CA THR A 189 8.75 5.74 5.82
C THR A 189 9.51 6.56 6.86
N GLY A 190 10.41 5.96 7.64
CA GLY A 190 11.12 6.65 8.72
C GLY A 190 11.97 7.85 8.30
N GLY A 191 12.44 7.88 7.05
CA GLY A 191 13.23 8.98 6.50
C GLY A 191 12.40 10.13 5.87
N LEU A 192 11.07 10.12 5.98
CA LEU A 192 10.21 11.15 5.39
C LEU A 192 10.16 12.44 6.21
N PHE A 193 10.49 12.37 7.49
CA PHE A 193 10.41 13.50 8.42
C PHE A 193 11.81 13.98 8.82
N THR A 194 12.02 15.29 8.79
CA THR A 194 13.26 15.95 9.24
C THR A 194 13.31 16.10 10.77
N ASN A 195 12.17 16.00 11.44
CA ASN A 195 11.99 16.14 12.89
C ASN A 195 11.62 14.81 13.56
N ASN A 196 12.20 13.71 13.12
CA ASN A 196 11.95 12.38 13.69
C ASN A 196 12.98 12.05 14.77
N PHE A 197 12.71 11.02 15.58
CA PHE A 197 13.69 10.50 16.54
C PHE A 197 14.76 9.67 15.82
N ASP A 198 16.02 9.82 16.23
CA ASP A 198 17.06 8.89 15.79
C ASP A 198 16.72 7.47 16.27
N SER A 199 16.95 6.49 15.45
CA SER A 199 16.58 5.11 15.76
C SER A 199 17.56 4.09 15.16
N PRO A 200 17.60 2.87 15.73
CA PRO A 200 18.31 1.75 15.12
C PRO A 200 17.69 1.23 13.82
N LEU A 201 16.54 1.76 13.40
CA LEU A 201 15.95 1.35 12.14
C LEU A 201 16.69 1.98 10.96
N GLU A 202 17.08 1.14 10.01
CA GLU A 202 17.64 1.61 8.74
C GLU A 202 17.02 0.87 7.56
N VAL A 203 16.87 1.59 6.44
CA VAL A 203 16.49 0.97 5.16
C VAL A 203 17.76 0.71 4.37
N LYS A 204 18.03 -0.55 4.07
CA LYS A 204 19.20 -0.98 3.32
C LYS A 204 18.83 -2.04 2.30
N LYS A 205 19.21 -1.81 1.06
CA LYS A 205 18.88 -2.72 -0.07
C LYS A 205 17.40 -3.08 -0.12
N GLY A 206 16.53 -2.07 -0.02
CA GLY A 206 15.07 -2.23 -0.06
C GLY A 206 14.44 -2.89 1.18
N ASN A 207 15.22 -3.22 2.21
CA ASN A 207 14.73 -3.85 3.43
C ASN A 207 14.85 -2.90 4.63
N LEU A 208 13.83 -2.89 5.48
CA LEU A 208 13.89 -2.24 6.78
C LEU A 208 14.49 -3.21 7.80
N GLY A 209 15.60 -2.82 8.41
CA GLY A 209 16.33 -3.62 9.39
C GLY A 209 16.58 -2.88 10.69
N TYR A 210 16.99 -3.62 11.72
CA TYR A 210 17.47 -3.10 12.98
C TYR A 210 19.01 -3.18 13.03
N ASN A 211 19.67 -2.02 13.11
CA ASN A 211 21.12 -1.94 13.23
C ASN A 211 21.54 -1.76 14.69
N PRO A 212 22.13 -2.76 15.35
CA PRO A 212 22.50 -2.69 16.76
C PRO A 212 23.60 -1.68 17.08
N ASN A 213 24.31 -1.17 16.06
CA ASN A 213 25.34 -0.15 16.25
C ASN A 213 24.76 1.27 16.33
N LEU A 214 23.50 1.47 15.91
CA LEU A 214 22.78 2.72 16.06
C LEU A 214 22.03 2.75 17.41
N LYS A 215 21.83 3.95 17.93
CA LYS A 215 21.15 4.15 19.22
C LYS A 215 19.89 5.00 19.06
N TRP A 216 18.95 4.78 19.95
CA TRP A 216 17.84 5.68 20.12
C TRP A 216 18.30 7.02 20.68
N ASN A 217 17.83 8.11 20.08
CA ASN A 217 17.90 9.44 20.66
C ASN A 217 16.47 10.04 20.68
N PHE A 218 15.98 10.34 21.86
CA PHE A 218 14.63 10.85 22.07
C PHE A 218 14.57 12.37 22.21
N ASN A 219 15.68 13.07 21.98
CA ASN A 219 15.70 14.52 21.95
C ASN A 219 15.19 14.99 20.57
N LEU A 220 14.09 15.72 20.57
CA LEU A 220 13.65 16.47 19.39
C LEU A 220 14.46 17.76 19.36
N SER A 221 15.27 17.92 18.33
CA SER A 221 16.01 19.18 18.07
C SER A 221 15.11 20.23 17.46
#